data_fd21e3611f2ebfe5e84241f155fa660e
#
_entry.id   fd21e3611f2ebfe5e84241f155fa660e
#
_cell.length_a   1.000
_cell.length_b   1.000
_cell.length_c   1.000
_cell.angle_alpha   90.00
_cell.angle_beta   90.00
_cell.angle_gamma   90.00
#
_symmetry.space_group_name_H-M   'P 1'
#
loop_
_entity.id
_entity.type
_entity.pdbx_description
1 polymer ?
#
loop_
_entity_poly.entity_id
_entity_poly.type
_entity_poly.pdbx_seq_one_letter_code
_entity_poly.pdbx_strand_id
1 'polypeptide(L)'
;MNTEETNVDLQDAETRDAAEPAAAEPEEAAQPAPAADADATEADVSEADLDQEEQEKQPMTGGGERPEDAPPAAAEAEKNGSVKLKIPEEEEEEQQEKFTGLNKEELLRVAGTPGWVRTRWALLVVFWLGWLGMLGGAVLIVLRAPRCRDLPATNWWNDGALYQVGNIAAFSAARDLKGLEQKVSSLSQLKVRGLVVGPIHVAPADSVEALSFEEISPEAGNPEQFKGLVQTAHKKGISVVLDLTPNYQGSSGPWFSNTSVTYVTERLKSALVFWLDKGVDGVLLSGVERVASVVPSQWADIRAIVQNGTEERPNKRVLIGVTERSSAEDVSSLLSSTGVDLLISRVLRPGSTDAMEHARSVQLLYSAHSQTTLAWGLGGRAEGHLASLVGPALVKLYQLLLLTLPGTPVINYGDEIGLMDEGNKFPKMLWDSDEELNGTLQEERAERLSCRSFFRSLSERRVKERPLLFGDFLLLSNSSSSLAYLRVWDQSERYVAAFNWAEEAAVLQLSGAALPQQATVVLSTNSSDLPADSSVDLTNLRLGPGQAALLKFPYTG
;
A
#
# COMPACT_ATOMS: atom_id res chain seq x y z
N MET A 1 62.91 20.02 -32.86
CA MET A 1 62.76 21.27 -33.62
C MET A 1 61.58 21.97 -33.01
N ASN A 2 61.93 23.00 -32.24
CA ASN A 2 61.28 24.25 -31.85
C ASN A 2 59.88 24.14 -31.22
N THR A 3 59.74 24.24 -29.90
CA THR A 3 59.84 25.45 -29.00
C THR A 3 59.07 26.65 -29.48
N GLU A 4 58.03 27.02 -28.74
CA GLU A 4 57.94 28.37 -28.16
C GLU A 4 56.84 28.42 -27.07
N GLU A 5 57.38 28.66 -25.88
CA GLU A 5 56.70 29.18 -24.70
C GLU A 5 56.40 30.66 -24.91
N THR A 6 55.29 31.18 -24.35
CA THR A 6 55.26 32.57 -23.87
C THR A 6 54.39 32.69 -22.62
N ASN A 7 55.11 33.02 -21.59
CA ASN A 7 54.74 33.48 -20.26
C ASN A 7 54.63 35.03 -20.27
N VAL A 8 53.65 35.65 -19.63
CA VAL A 8 53.67 37.04 -19.08
C VAL A 8 52.55 37.11 -18.03
N ASP A 9 52.83 37.09 -16.80
CA ASP A 9 53.23 38.08 -15.80
C ASP A 9 52.09 38.87 -15.15
N LEU A 10 52.11 38.81 -13.84
CA LEU A 10 51.41 39.54 -12.79
C LEU A 10 51.53 41.07 -12.90
N GLN A 11 50.52 41.81 -12.42
CA GLN A 11 50.77 43.00 -11.58
C GLN A 11 49.59 43.37 -10.68
N ASP A 12 49.92 43.56 -9.42
CA ASP A 12 49.21 44.08 -8.28
C ASP A 12 48.74 45.55 -8.46
N ALA A 13 47.70 45.95 -7.72
CA ALA A 13 47.58 47.24 -7.04
C ALA A 13 46.43 47.24 -6.03
N GLU A 14 46.73 47.09 -4.83
CA GLU A 14 46.58 47.83 -3.57
C GLU A 14 45.54 48.96 -3.46
N THR A 15 44.68 48.80 -2.40
CA THR A 15 44.29 49.68 -1.27
C THR A 15 43.69 51.06 -1.46
N ARG A 16 42.57 51.24 -0.71
CA ARG A 16 42.28 52.31 0.32
C ARG A 16 40.76 52.23 0.62
N ASP A 17 40.33 51.93 1.79
CA ASP A 17 40.33 52.51 3.13
C ASP A 17 39.23 53.53 3.41
N ALA A 18 38.49 53.32 4.52
CA ALA A 18 37.79 54.24 5.42
C ALA A 18 36.34 54.67 5.02
N ALA A 19 35.30 54.62 5.83
CA ALA A 19 35.09 54.77 7.25
C ALA A 19 33.60 54.53 7.59
N GLU A 20 33.35 53.93 8.73
CA GLU A 20 32.12 54.06 9.53
C GLU A 20 32.03 55.46 10.17
N PRO A 21 30.86 55.98 10.62
CA PRO A 21 30.43 55.70 11.98
C PRO A 21 28.88 55.62 12.24
N ALA A 22 28.51 54.67 13.10
CA ALA A 22 27.91 54.79 14.42
C ALA A 22 26.53 55.43 14.66
N ALA A 23 25.66 54.61 15.22
CA ALA A 23 24.79 54.78 16.39
C ALA A 23 23.59 55.75 16.38
N ALA A 24 22.41 55.17 16.68
CA ALA A 24 21.57 55.56 17.82
C ALA A 24 20.24 54.78 17.83
N GLU A 25 20.06 53.92 18.83
CA GLU A 25 18.78 53.72 19.50
C GLU A 25 18.53 54.91 20.46
N PRO A 26 17.28 55.23 20.93
CA PRO A 26 16.61 54.41 21.92
C PRO A 26 15.05 54.47 22.02
N GLU A 27 14.52 53.54 22.84
CA GLU A 27 13.38 53.62 23.80
C GLU A 27 11.94 53.70 23.24
N GLU A 28 11.19 52.67 23.58
CA GLU A 28 10.33 52.31 24.74
C GLU A 28 8.96 53.03 24.76
N ALA A 29 7.87 52.27 24.80
CA ALA A 29 6.79 52.33 25.76
C ALA A 29 5.44 51.78 25.26
N ALA A 30 5.02 50.80 26.04
CA ALA A 30 3.70 50.63 26.68
C ALA A 30 2.52 50.03 25.87
N GLN A 31 2.12 48.88 26.39
CA GLN A 31 0.75 48.31 26.35
C GLN A 31 -0.26 49.26 27.06
N PRO A 32 -1.58 49.12 26.75
CA PRO A 32 -2.38 48.19 27.57
C PRO A 32 -3.49 47.42 26.81
N ALA A 33 -3.84 46.25 27.30
CA ALA A 33 -5.13 45.59 27.22
C ALA A 33 -6.09 46.18 28.30
N PRO A 34 -7.40 45.84 28.46
CA PRO A 34 -8.26 44.85 27.83
C PRO A 34 -9.72 45.34 27.52
N ALA A 35 -10.57 44.47 26.91
CA ALA A 35 -12.00 44.22 27.21
C ALA A 35 -12.63 43.50 25.98
N ALA A 36 -13.07 42.31 26.09
CA ALA A 36 -14.33 41.74 26.57
C ALA A 36 -15.49 41.75 25.52
N ASP A 37 -15.98 40.53 25.29
CA ASP A 37 -17.31 40.09 24.85
C ASP A 37 -17.82 40.33 23.44
N ALA A 38 -18.02 39.20 22.72
CA ALA A 38 -19.33 38.73 22.31
C ALA A 38 -19.25 37.41 21.53
N ASP A 39 -19.69 36.38 22.16
CA ASP A 39 -20.55 35.26 21.80
C ASP A 39 -20.96 35.16 20.31
N ALA A 40 -20.53 34.08 19.64
CA ALA A 40 -21.23 33.46 18.54
C ALA A 40 -20.88 31.96 18.51
N THR A 41 -21.79 31.19 19.04
CA THR A 41 -21.92 29.73 18.90
C THR A 41 -21.95 29.31 17.45
N GLU A 42 -20.93 28.61 16.97
CA GLU A 42 -21.05 27.72 15.82
C GLU A 42 -21.08 26.27 16.28
N ALA A 43 -22.17 25.63 15.87
CA ALA A 43 -22.48 24.25 16.20
C ALA A 43 -21.50 23.31 15.48
N ASP A 44 -20.79 22.57 16.27
CA ASP A 44 -19.98 21.42 15.90
C ASP A 44 -20.92 20.28 15.50
N VAL A 45 -21.00 19.96 14.20
CA VAL A 45 -21.70 18.78 13.69
C VAL A 45 -20.68 17.64 13.65
N SER A 46 -20.64 16.89 14.73
CA SER A 46 -19.94 15.61 14.76
C SER A 46 -20.68 14.61 13.90
N GLU A 47 -20.04 14.19 12.80
CA GLU A 47 -20.43 12.99 12.06
C GLU A 47 -20.23 11.77 12.96
N ALA A 48 -21.32 11.18 13.38
CA ALA A 48 -21.34 9.90 14.07
C ALA A 48 -21.12 8.78 13.04
N ASP A 49 -20.04 8.08 13.19
CA ASP A 49 -19.75 6.81 12.54
C ASP A 49 -20.81 5.78 12.93
N LEU A 50 -21.56 5.32 11.95
CA LEU A 50 -22.44 4.16 12.06
C LEU A 50 -21.63 2.90 11.70
N ASP A 51 -20.96 2.35 12.69
CA ASP A 51 -20.49 0.98 12.64
C ASP A 51 -21.67 0.03 12.84
N GLN A 52 -22.15 -0.57 11.77
CA GLN A 52 -23.02 -1.73 11.82
C GLN A 52 -22.14 -2.98 11.98
N GLU A 53 -22.04 -3.46 13.21
CA GLU A 53 -21.60 -4.82 13.50
C GLU A 53 -22.66 -5.82 12.99
N GLU A 54 -22.34 -6.54 11.93
CA GLU A 54 -23.04 -7.78 11.58
C GLU A 54 -22.62 -8.89 12.56
N GLN A 55 -23.51 -9.21 13.49
CA GLN A 55 -23.40 -10.39 14.33
C GLN A 55 -23.66 -11.64 13.49
N GLU A 56 -22.61 -12.38 13.18
CA GLU A 56 -22.69 -13.77 12.71
C GLU A 56 -23.31 -14.66 13.79
N LYS A 57 -24.48 -15.19 13.50
CA LYS A 57 -25.11 -16.27 14.29
C LYS A 57 -24.42 -17.58 14.04
N GLN A 58 -23.67 -18.07 15.00
CA GLN A 58 -23.22 -19.46 15.04
C GLN A 58 -24.37 -20.39 15.42
N PRO A 59 -24.49 -21.58 14.81
CA PRO A 59 -25.47 -22.58 15.20
C PRO A 59 -24.99 -23.39 16.41
N MET A 60 -25.80 -23.43 17.45
CA MET A 60 -25.62 -24.34 18.59
C MET A 60 -26.01 -25.77 18.19
N THR A 61 -25.07 -26.66 18.26
CA THR A 61 -25.36 -28.12 18.36
C THR A 61 -25.24 -28.54 19.81
N GLY A 62 -26.31 -29.12 20.30
CA GLY A 62 -26.40 -29.65 21.66
C GLY A 62 -25.80 -31.02 21.84
N GLY A 63 -25.56 -31.36 23.07
CA GLY A 63 -25.19 -32.72 23.53
C GLY A 63 -24.98 -32.74 25.03
N GLY A 64 -26.00 -33.15 25.74
CA GLY A 64 -26.16 -34.09 26.83
C GLY A 64 -25.23 -34.03 28.03
N GLU A 65 -25.77 -33.88 29.17
CA GLU A 65 -25.92 -34.85 30.27
C GLU A 65 -26.20 -34.21 31.61
N ARG A 66 -27.23 -34.75 32.32
CA ARG A 66 -27.58 -34.44 33.71
C ARG A 66 -26.64 -35.17 34.67
N PRO A 67 -26.48 -34.78 35.96
CA PRO A 67 -27.44 -35.19 36.97
C PRO A 67 -27.81 -34.20 38.07
N GLU A 68 -29.02 -34.49 38.58
CA GLU A 68 -29.66 -34.31 39.88
C GLU A 68 -28.89 -33.69 41.05
N ASP A 69 -29.50 -32.71 41.72
CA ASP A 69 -30.11 -32.82 43.09
C ASP A 69 -30.73 -31.48 43.52
N ALA A 70 -31.92 -31.55 44.07
CA ALA A 70 -32.71 -30.52 44.68
C ALA A 70 -32.55 -30.52 46.23
N PRO A 71 -33.36 -29.80 47.05
CA PRO A 71 -33.85 -28.44 47.13
C PRO A 71 -33.53 -27.77 48.50
N PRO A 72 -34.32 -26.92 49.16
CA PRO A 72 -35.35 -25.94 48.86
C PRO A 72 -35.23 -24.55 49.60
N ALA A 73 -36.30 -23.75 49.44
CA ALA A 73 -36.89 -22.75 50.35
C ALA A 73 -36.72 -21.27 49.97
N ALA A 74 -37.78 -20.71 49.64
CA ALA A 74 -38.77 -19.90 50.37
C ALA A 74 -38.60 -18.38 50.24
N ALA A 75 -39.72 -17.81 49.95
CA ALA A 75 -40.43 -16.62 50.46
C ALA A 75 -40.28 -15.34 49.68
N GLU A 76 -41.43 -14.96 49.24
CA GLU A 76 -42.39 -13.86 49.55
C GLU A 76 -42.23 -12.60 48.68
N ALA A 77 -43.33 -12.35 48.00
CA ALA A 77 -44.40 -11.36 48.12
C ALA A 77 -43.94 -9.97 47.57
N GLU A 78 -44.72 -9.27 46.85
CA GLU A 78 -46.09 -8.76 46.90
C GLU A 78 -46.39 -7.92 45.65
N LYS A 79 -47.67 -8.03 45.21
CA LYS A 79 -48.65 -7.01 44.89
C LYS A 79 -48.37 -5.96 43.78
N ASN A 80 -49.20 -5.73 42.86
CA ASN A 80 -50.62 -5.33 42.83
C ASN A 80 -50.98 -4.79 41.44
N GLY A 81 -52.22 -4.94 41.07
CA GLY A 81 -52.85 -3.96 40.21
C GLY A 81 -53.79 -4.49 39.13
N SER A 82 -54.83 -5.25 39.49
CA SER A 82 -55.96 -5.45 38.58
C SER A 82 -56.92 -4.31 38.69
N VAL A 83 -57.13 -3.55 37.62
CA VAL A 83 -58.23 -2.63 37.50
C VAL A 83 -59.35 -3.36 36.73
N LYS A 84 -60.43 -3.72 37.48
CA LYS A 84 -61.72 -4.17 36.89
C LYS A 84 -62.48 -2.94 36.42
N LEU A 85 -62.68 -2.80 35.17
CA LEU A 85 -63.75 -1.96 34.60
C LEU A 85 -64.98 -2.83 34.35
N LYS A 86 -66.04 -2.52 35.12
CA LYS A 86 -67.38 -3.00 34.90
C LYS A 86 -67.98 -2.18 33.75
N ILE A 87 -68.52 -2.84 32.72
CA ILE A 87 -69.38 -2.27 31.71
C ILE A 87 -70.70 -3.04 31.76
N PRO A 88 -71.90 -2.37 31.67
CA PRO A 88 -73.19 -2.98 31.90
C PRO A 88 -73.59 -3.90 30.74
N GLU A 89 -74.34 -4.92 31.12
CA GLU A 89 -75.08 -5.82 30.23
C GLU A 89 -76.14 -5.03 29.43
N GLU A 90 -75.95 -5.02 28.12
CA GLU A 90 -77.09 -4.83 27.19
C GLU A 90 -77.19 -6.11 26.36
N GLU A 91 -78.40 -6.66 26.43
CA GLU A 91 -78.82 -7.86 25.70
C GLU A 91 -78.82 -7.57 24.20
N GLU A 92 -77.87 -8.05 23.45
CA GLU A 92 -77.96 -8.22 22.01
C GLU A 92 -77.95 -9.72 21.68
N GLU A 93 -79.03 -10.11 20.98
CA GLU A 93 -79.24 -11.46 20.46
C GLU A 93 -78.03 -11.97 19.68
N GLU A 94 -77.23 -12.90 20.23
CA GLU A 94 -76.21 -13.64 19.53
C GLU A 94 -76.79 -14.49 18.40
N GLN A 95 -76.69 -14.01 17.16
CA GLN A 95 -76.58 -14.95 16.04
C GLN A 95 -75.29 -15.74 16.16
N GLN A 96 -75.44 -16.90 16.78
CA GLN A 96 -74.39 -17.94 16.78
C GLN A 96 -74.08 -18.32 15.33
N GLU A 97 -73.03 -17.75 14.74
CA GLU A 97 -72.41 -18.35 13.60
C GLU A 97 -71.95 -19.73 14.04
N LYS A 98 -72.67 -20.76 13.61
CA LYS A 98 -72.29 -22.17 13.79
C LYS A 98 -70.95 -22.36 13.15
N PHE A 99 -69.90 -22.36 13.98
CA PHE A 99 -68.60 -22.92 13.60
C PHE A 99 -68.83 -24.40 13.19
N THR A 100 -68.79 -24.65 11.87
CA THR A 100 -68.91 -26.00 11.28
C THR A 100 -67.60 -26.76 11.37
N GLY A 101 -66.84 -26.57 12.44
CA GLY A 101 -65.65 -27.35 12.77
C GLY A 101 -66.00 -28.64 13.48
N LEU A 102 -65.48 -29.75 13.00
CA LEU A 102 -65.60 -31.07 13.63
C LEU A 102 -65.08 -31.02 15.08
N ASN A 103 -65.89 -31.59 16.01
CA ASN A 103 -65.50 -31.71 17.42
C ASN A 103 -64.26 -32.60 17.54
N LYS A 104 -63.44 -32.41 18.58
CA LYS A 104 -62.15 -33.09 18.77
C LYS A 104 -62.26 -34.63 18.61
N GLU A 105 -63.34 -35.21 19.09
CA GLU A 105 -63.55 -36.68 19.00
C GLU A 105 -63.94 -37.12 17.56
N GLU A 106 -64.70 -36.35 16.85
CA GLU A 106 -65.03 -36.59 15.44
C GLU A 106 -63.79 -36.41 14.55
N LEU A 107 -62.98 -35.39 14.85
CA LEU A 107 -61.75 -35.13 14.15
C LEU A 107 -60.75 -36.27 14.34
N LEU A 108 -60.60 -36.82 15.54
CA LEU A 108 -59.78 -37.99 15.80
C LEU A 108 -60.34 -39.27 15.11
N ARG A 109 -61.65 -39.42 15.03
CA ARG A 109 -62.32 -40.57 14.34
C ARG A 109 -62.11 -40.51 12.83
N VAL A 110 -62.27 -39.34 12.22
CA VAL A 110 -62.00 -39.11 10.79
C VAL A 110 -60.51 -39.23 10.49
N ALA A 111 -59.67 -38.70 11.38
CA ALA A 111 -58.20 -38.77 11.25
C ALA A 111 -57.65 -40.20 11.34
N GLY A 112 -58.37 -41.11 12.01
CA GLY A 112 -58.00 -42.53 12.10
C GLY A 112 -58.51 -43.37 10.94
N THR A 113 -59.28 -42.84 10.02
CA THR A 113 -59.78 -43.59 8.85
C THR A 113 -58.61 -44.02 7.95
N PRO A 114 -58.65 -45.22 7.35
CA PRO A 114 -57.58 -45.74 6.53
C PRO A 114 -57.25 -44.84 5.30
N GLY A 115 -58.22 -44.09 4.83
CA GLY A 115 -57.99 -43.08 3.77
C GLY A 115 -57.08 -41.92 4.23
N TRP A 116 -57.42 -41.29 5.36
CA TRP A 116 -56.63 -40.20 5.92
C TRP A 116 -55.23 -40.60 6.37
N VAL A 117 -55.07 -41.79 6.90
CA VAL A 117 -53.77 -42.33 7.27
C VAL A 117 -52.87 -42.49 6.03
N ARG A 118 -53.41 -43.01 4.93
CA ARG A 118 -52.68 -43.14 3.66
C ARG A 118 -52.32 -41.76 3.07
N THR A 119 -53.24 -40.80 3.14
CA THR A 119 -52.98 -39.43 2.65
C THR A 119 -51.91 -38.74 3.47
N ARG A 120 -51.90 -38.86 4.79
CA ARG A 120 -50.80 -38.33 5.65
C ARG A 120 -49.44 -38.94 5.28
N TRP A 121 -49.41 -40.28 5.14
CA TRP A 121 -48.15 -40.93 4.74
C TRP A 121 -47.70 -40.49 3.34
N ALA A 122 -48.62 -40.36 2.41
CA ALA A 122 -48.33 -39.85 1.06
C ALA A 122 -47.75 -38.41 1.10
N LEU A 123 -48.43 -37.53 1.86
CA LEU A 123 -47.95 -36.15 2.04
C LEU A 123 -46.59 -36.08 2.75
N LEU A 124 -46.37 -36.93 3.76
CA LEU A 124 -45.09 -37.04 4.46
C LEU A 124 -43.99 -37.51 3.51
N VAL A 125 -44.26 -38.51 2.70
CA VAL A 125 -43.30 -39.02 1.71
C VAL A 125 -43.01 -37.94 0.65
N VAL A 126 -44.00 -37.25 0.12
CA VAL A 126 -43.85 -36.18 -0.83
C VAL A 126 -43.02 -35.02 -0.22
N PHE A 127 -43.31 -34.66 1.04
CA PHE A 127 -42.55 -33.62 1.77
C PHE A 127 -41.08 -34.03 1.91
N TRP A 128 -40.82 -35.26 2.37
CA TRP A 128 -39.43 -35.73 2.53
C TRP A 128 -38.69 -35.88 1.20
N LEU A 129 -39.37 -36.35 0.14
CA LEU A 129 -38.78 -36.44 -1.18
C LEU A 129 -38.48 -35.03 -1.75
N GLY A 130 -39.38 -34.05 -1.55
CA GLY A 130 -39.16 -32.67 -1.92
C GLY A 130 -37.96 -32.06 -1.17
N TRP A 131 -37.88 -32.30 0.15
CA TRP A 131 -36.77 -31.82 0.97
C TRP A 131 -35.44 -32.49 0.59
N LEU A 132 -35.42 -33.83 0.41
CA LEU A 132 -34.24 -34.55 -0.08
C LEU A 132 -33.83 -34.11 -1.49
N GLY A 133 -34.80 -33.82 -2.37
CA GLY A 133 -34.53 -33.30 -3.71
C GLY A 133 -33.87 -31.92 -3.65
N MET A 134 -34.37 -31.05 -2.77
CA MET A 134 -33.76 -29.71 -2.55
C MET A 134 -32.36 -29.81 -1.96
N LEU A 135 -32.17 -30.73 -0.96
CA LEU A 135 -30.85 -30.98 -0.39
C LEU A 135 -29.88 -31.53 -1.44
N GLY A 136 -30.33 -32.53 -2.23
CA GLY A 136 -29.53 -33.09 -3.33
C GLY A 136 -29.20 -32.06 -4.39
N GLY A 137 -30.12 -31.17 -4.72
CA GLY A 137 -29.90 -30.03 -5.61
C GLY A 137 -28.86 -29.07 -5.05
N ALA A 138 -28.95 -28.72 -3.78
CA ALA A 138 -27.98 -27.87 -3.10
C ALA A 138 -26.58 -28.49 -3.11
N VAL A 139 -26.45 -29.76 -2.78
CA VAL A 139 -25.17 -30.50 -2.84
C VAL A 139 -24.63 -30.52 -4.26
N LEU A 140 -25.48 -30.75 -5.26
CA LEU A 140 -25.05 -30.75 -6.67
C LEU A 140 -24.53 -29.39 -7.10
N ILE A 141 -25.20 -28.30 -6.68
CA ILE A 141 -24.74 -26.92 -6.94
C ILE A 141 -23.38 -26.69 -6.30
N VAL A 142 -23.20 -27.07 -5.03
CA VAL A 142 -21.91 -26.92 -4.32
C VAL A 142 -20.79 -27.74 -4.98
N LEU A 143 -21.08 -28.97 -5.40
CA LEU A 143 -20.09 -29.83 -6.08
C LEU A 143 -19.73 -29.35 -7.48
N ARG A 144 -20.66 -28.69 -8.18
CA ARG A 144 -20.43 -28.14 -9.52
C ARG A 144 -19.96 -26.70 -9.50
N ALA A 145 -20.08 -25.98 -8.37
CA ALA A 145 -19.57 -24.62 -8.24
C ALA A 145 -18.06 -24.62 -8.48
N PRO A 146 -17.54 -23.73 -9.35
CA PRO A 146 -16.11 -23.60 -9.57
C PRO A 146 -15.44 -23.21 -8.24
N ARG A 147 -14.38 -23.94 -7.88
CA ARG A 147 -13.63 -23.65 -6.65
C ARG A 147 -12.86 -22.33 -6.84
N CYS A 148 -12.93 -21.45 -5.85
CA CYS A 148 -12.09 -20.27 -5.82
C CYS A 148 -10.61 -20.67 -5.76
N ARG A 149 -9.74 -19.92 -6.44
CA ARG A 149 -8.30 -20.11 -6.37
C ARG A 149 -7.82 -19.74 -4.96
N ASP A 150 -6.97 -20.59 -4.37
CA ASP A 150 -6.36 -20.31 -3.07
C ASP A 150 -5.51 -19.05 -3.15
N LEU A 151 -5.53 -18.26 -2.06
CA LEU A 151 -4.71 -17.06 -1.98
C LEU A 151 -3.22 -17.43 -1.99
N PRO A 152 -2.39 -16.72 -2.73
CA PRO A 152 -0.96 -16.96 -2.71
C PRO A 152 -0.38 -16.65 -1.32
N ALA A 153 0.65 -17.37 -0.93
CA ALA A 153 1.41 -17.05 0.26
C ALA A 153 2.18 -15.74 0.01
N THR A 154 1.64 -14.63 0.50
CA THR A 154 2.27 -13.31 0.46
C THR A 154 2.85 -12.94 1.81
N ASN A 155 3.76 -11.98 1.82
CA ASN A 155 4.29 -11.38 3.02
C ASN A 155 3.82 -9.92 3.09
N TRP A 156 3.91 -9.27 4.24
CA TRP A 156 3.45 -7.90 4.46
C TRP A 156 4.01 -6.90 3.41
N TRP A 157 5.22 -7.11 2.91
CA TRP A 157 5.85 -6.24 1.89
C TRP A 157 5.27 -6.42 0.48
N ASN A 158 4.48 -7.45 0.27
CA ASN A 158 3.75 -7.64 -0.99
C ASN A 158 2.34 -7.01 -0.95
N ASP A 159 1.83 -6.63 0.23
CA ASP A 159 0.45 -6.17 0.43
C ASP A 159 0.23 -4.71 0.02
N GLY A 160 1.24 -4.03 -0.50
CA GLY A 160 1.15 -2.65 -0.98
C GLY A 160 2.50 -2.04 -1.31
N ALA A 161 2.53 -0.72 -1.44
CA ALA A 161 3.74 0.01 -1.77
C ALA A 161 4.68 0.18 -0.56
N LEU A 162 5.98 0.19 -0.83
CA LEU A 162 7.01 0.66 0.10
C LEU A 162 7.33 2.12 -0.21
N TYR A 163 7.46 2.95 0.81
CA TYR A 163 7.75 4.38 0.69
C TYR A 163 9.15 4.65 1.24
N GLN A 164 10.04 5.17 0.41
CA GLN A 164 11.45 5.37 0.74
C GLN A 164 11.74 6.82 1.10
N VAL A 165 12.35 7.05 2.27
CA VAL A 165 12.85 8.34 2.74
C VAL A 165 14.37 8.25 2.84
N GLY A 166 15.04 8.57 1.74
CA GLY A 166 16.51 8.49 1.65
C GLY A 166 17.26 9.62 2.39
N ASN A 167 16.57 10.72 2.72
CA ASN A 167 17.12 11.83 3.50
C ASN A 167 16.06 12.39 4.45
N ILE A 168 16.23 12.13 5.75
CA ILE A 168 15.28 12.56 6.78
C ILE A 168 15.26 14.07 6.91
N ALA A 169 16.40 14.75 6.78
CA ALA A 169 16.50 16.20 6.92
C ALA A 169 15.73 16.95 5.81
N ALA A 170 15.54 16.34 4.66
CA ALA A 170 14.76 16.92 3.57
C ALA A 170 13.25 16.63 3.72
N PHE A 171 12.87 15.61 4.48
CA PHE A 171 11.50 15.12 4.53
C PHE A 171 10.56 15.94 5.41
N SER A 172 11.04 16.53 6.49
CA SER A 172 10.20 17.31 7.42
C SER A 172 10.87 18.61 7.86
N ALA A 173 10.06 19.53 8.37
CA ALA A 173 10.57 20.80 8.92
C ALA A 173 11.47 20.61 10.15
N ALA A 174 11.21 19.58 10.97
CA ALA A 174 12.05 19.24 12.14
C ALA A 174 13.39 18.62 11.74
N ARG A 175 13.52 18.13 10.49
CA ARG A 175 14.75 17.60 9.89
C ARG A 175 15.35 16.37 10.59
N ASP A 176 14.56 15.67 11.41
CA ASP A 176 14.96 14.55 12.24
C ASP A 176 13.90 13.42 12.25
N LEU A 177 14.19 12.33 12.97
CA LEU A 177 13.29 11.19 13.15
C LEU A 177 11.95 11.58 13.81
N LYS A 178 11.93 12.61 14.66
CA LYS A 178 10.69 13.10 15.27
C LYS A 178 9.78 13.74 14.25
N GLY A 179 10.35 14.51 13.33
CA GLY A 179 9.60 15.09 12.21
C GLY A 179 9.03 14.03 11.27
N LEU A 180 9.79 12.96 11.02
CA LEU A 180 9.30 11.80 10.25
C LEU A 180 8.14 11.10 10.98
N GLU A 181 8.24 10.88 12.30
CA GLU A 181 7.18 10.30 13.12
C GLU A 181 5.87 11.07 13.00
N GLN A 182 5.92 12.41 13.05
CA GLN A 182 4.74 13.27 12.92
C GLN A 182 4.02 13.11 11.57
N LYS A 183 4.74 12.77 10.51
CA LYS A 183 4.20 12.60 9.16
C LYS A 183 3.71 11.16 8.84
N VAL A 184 3.90 10.19 9.75
CA VAL A 184 3.45 8.79 9.56
C VAL A 184 1.95 8.69 9.29
N SER A 185 1.13 9.53 9.92
CA SER A 185 -0.32 9.56 9.67
C SER A 185 -0.66 9.96 8.22
N SER A 186 0.09 10.89 7.64
CA SER A 186 -0.05 11.28 6.23
C SER A 186 0.37 10.14 5.28
N LEU A 187 1.42 9.39 5.63
CA LEU A 187 1.84 8.21 4.88
C LEU A 187 0.80 7.08 4.94
N SER A 188 0.16 6.89 6.08
CA SER A 188 -0.93 5.91 6.22
C SER A 188 -2.12 6.24 5.30
N GLN A 189 -2.41 7.52 5.05
CA GLN A 189 -3.44 7.94 4.09
C GLN A 189 -3.10 7.58 2.64
N LEU A 190 -1.82 7.47 2.30
CA LEU A 190 -1.35 7.00 0.99
C LEU A 190 -1.45 5.48 0.82
N LYS A 191 -1.90 4.75 1.85
CA LYS A 191 -2.05 3.27 1.85
C LYS A 191 -0.73 2.52 1.59
N VAL A 192 0.41 3.11 1.97
CA VAL A 192 1.69 2.40 1.94
C VAL A 192 1.78 1.39 3.07
N ARG A 193 2.50 0.30 2.86
CA ARG A 193 2.65 -0.81 3.81
C ARG A 193 3.98 -0.85 4.52
N GLY A 194 5.00 -0.27 3.92
CA GLY A 194 6.33 -0.18 4.53
C GLY A 194 6.95 1.19 4.34
N LEU A 195 7.72 1.60 5.31
CA LEU A 195 8.52 2.82 5.33
C LEU A 195 9.99 2.43 5.36
N VAL A 196 10.72 2.71 4.28
CA VAL A 196 12.16 2.51 4.19
C VAL A 196 12.85 3.81 4.59
N VAL A 197 13.64 3.76 5.66
CA VAL A 197 14.24 4.95 6.29
C VAL A 197 15.76 4.88 6.23
N GLY A 198 16.38 5.97 5.87
CA GLY A 198 17.80 6.15 6.07
C GLY A 198 18.67 6.16 4.82
N PRO A 199 19.98 6.07 5.04
CA PRO A 199 20.68 5.66 6.29
C PRO A 199 20.55 6.67 7.42
N ILE A 200 20.39 6.15 8.65
CA ILE A 200 20.34 6.95 9.88
C ILE A 200 21.59 6.77 10.74
N HIS A 201 22.40 5.75 10.43
CA HIS A 201 23.64 5.45 11.12
C HIS A 201 24.78 6.36 10.67
N VAL A 202 25.87 6.35 11.41
CA VAL A 202 27.08 7.10 11.03
C VAL A 202 27.76 6.39 9.88
N ALA A 203 27.58 6.91 8.67
CA ALA A 203 28.06 6.34 7.41
C ALA A 203 29.04 7.32 6.71
N PRO A 204 30.35 7.28 7.02
CA PRO A 204 31.36 8.11 6.38
C PRO A 204 31.59 7.67 4.93
N ALA A 205 32.03 8.60 4.08
CA ALA A 205 32.24 8.32 2.65
C ALA A 205 33.33 7.29 2.39
N ASP A 206 34.53 7.45 2.99
CA ASP A 206 35.73 6.65 2.71
C ASP A 206 36.44 6.06 3.95
N SER A 207 35.96 6.36 5.17
CA SER A 207 36.60 5.89 6.41
C SER A 207 35.84 4.73 7.03
N VAL A 208 36.35 3.53 6.90
CA VAL A 208 35.77 2.31 7.50
C VAL A 208 35.84 2.34 9.03
N GLU A 209 36.87 2.96 9.60
CA GLU A 209 37.08 3.08 11.05
C GLU A 209 36.00 3.96 11.70
N ALA A 210 35.59 5.01 11.01
CA ALA A 210 34.57 5.95 11.48
C ALA A 210 33.12 5.46 11.25
N LEU A 211 32.91 4.33 10.54
CA LEU A 211 31.61 3.73 10.36
C LEU A 211 31.07 3.21 11.69
N SER A 212 29.85 3.59 12.05
CA SER A 212 29.14 3.05 13.22
C SER A 212 27.70 2.73 12.85
N PHE A 213 27.38 1.44 12.78
CA PHE A 213 26.03 0.98 12.41
C PHE A 213 25.00 1.11 13.52
N GLU A 214 25.42 1.07 14.78
CA GLU A 214 24.52 1.05 15.94
C GLU A 214 24.26 2.46 16.48
N GLU A 215 25.10 3.42 16.11
CA GLU A 215 24.98 4.81 16.50
C GLU A 215 24.15 5.59 15.48
N ILE A 216 23.11 6.27 15.95
CA ILE A 216 22.30 7.17 15.12
C ILE A 216 23.10 8.45 14.88
N SER A 217 23.21 8.86 13.62
CA SER A 217 23.82 10.14 13.26
C SER A 217 23.13 11.29 14.01
N PRO A 218 23.87 12.21 14.63
CA PRO A 218 23.31 13.34 15.33
C PRO A 218 22.34 14.20 14.48
N GLU A 219 22.55 14.19 13.16
CA GLU A 219 21.67 14.88 12.21
C GLU A 219 20.32 14.17 12.03
N ALA A 220 20.28 12.85 12.21
CA ALA A 220 19.06 12.06 12.08
C ALA A 220 18.21 12.07 13.34
N GLY A 221 18.84 12.18 14.52
CA GLY A 221 18.13 12.20 15.80
C GLY A 221 18.75 11.33 16.88
N ASN A 222 17.91 10.68 17.68
CA ASN A 222 18.35 9.87 18.82
C ASN A 222 17.53 8.58 18.96
N PRO A 223 17.97 7.62 19.83
CA PRO A 223 17.29 6.33 20.00
C PRO A 223 15.84 6.41 20.48
N GLU A 224 15.48 7.42 21.28
CA GLU A 224 14.11 7.59 21.76
C GLU A 224 13.17 8.05 20.62
N GLN A 225 13.64 8.94 19.76
CA GLN A 225 12.90 9.36 18.57
C GLN A 225 12.72 8.18 17.59
N PHE A 226 13.75 7.36 17.42
CA PHE A 226 13.65 6.16 16.58
C PHE A 226 12.61 5.17 17.13
N LYS A 227 12.62 4.91 18.44
CA LYS A 227 11.63 4.07 19.10
C LYS A 227 10.20 4.62 18.92
N GLY A 228 10.04 5.94 19.07
CA GLY A 228 8.75 6.63 18.82
C GLY A 228 8.26 6.44 17.40
N LEU A 229 9.14 6.60 16.41
CA LEU A 229 8.83 6.38 14.98
C LEU A 229 8.34 4.94 14.73
N VAL A 230 9.10 3.92 15.18
CA VAL A 230 8.74 2.51 14.99
C VAL A 230 7.37 2.21 15.60
N GLN A 231 7.15 2.64 16.86
CA GLN A 231 5.87 2.42 17.53
C GLN A 231 4.69 3.12 16.83
N THR A 232 4.90 4.34 16.34
CA THR A 232 3.86 5.11 15.64
C THR A 232 3.55 4.49 14.28
N ALA A 233 4.58 4.04 13.55
CA ALA A 233 4.41 3.35 12.28
C ALA A 233 3.63 2.03 12.45
N HIS A 234 4.01 1.20 13.41
CA HIS A 234 3.31 -0.05 13.71
C HIS A 234 1.85 0.15 14.11
N LYS A 235 1.54 1.17 14.93
CA LYS A 235 0.14 1.55 15.28
C LYS A 235 -0.69 1.92 14.05
N LYS A 236 -0.06 2.36 12.97
CA LYS A 236 -0.72 2.70 11.70
C LYS A 236 -0.66 1.57 10.65
N GLY A 237 -0.17 0.39 11.02
CA GLY A 237 -0.02 -0.76 10.13
C GLY A 237 1.05 -0.56 9.06
N ILE A 238 2.07 0.24 9.35
CA ILE A 238 3.23 0.47 8.48
C ILE A 238 4.45 -0.19 9.11
N SER A 239 5.06 -1.12 8.40
CA SER A 239 6.32 -1.76 8.78
C SER A 239 7.51 -0.85 8.52
N VAL A 240 8.55 -0.94 9.34
CA VAL A 240 9.74 -0.09 9.22
C VAL A 240 10.93 -0.91 8.72
N VAL A 241 11.49 -0.50 7.60
CA VAL A 241 12.71 -1.06 7.00
C VAL A 241 13.83 -0.04 7.15
N LEU A 242 14.99 -0.49 7.62
CA LEU A 242 16.12 0.38 7.83
C LEU A 242 17.16 0.20 6.72
N ASP A 243 17.58 1.30 6.11
CA ASP A 243 18.71 1.29 5.18
C ASP A 243 20.02 1.26 5.98
N LEU A 244 20.69 0.11 5.94
CA LEU A 244 21.97 -0.13 6.59
C LEU A 244 23.13 -0.24 5.59
N THR A 245 22.99 0.33 4.39
CA THR A 245 24.07 0.40 3.43
C THR A 245 25.28 1.13 4.05
N PRO A 246 26.45 0.50 4.12
CA PRO A 246 27.60 1.04 4.85
C PRO A 246 28.10 2.39 4.34
N ASN A 247 28.11 2.60 3.03
CA ASN A 247 28.40 3.89 2.42
C ASN A 247 27.71 4.05 1.06
N TYR A 248 27.31 5.27 0.75
CA TYR A 248 26.75 5.67 -0.55
C TYR A 248 27.66 6.60 -1.34
N GLN A 249 28.64 7.20 -0.66
CA GLN A 249 29.58 8.15 -1.21
C GLN A 249 30.99 7.61 -1.02
N GLY A 250 31.95 8.17 -1.75
CA GLY A 250 33.33 7.80 -1.67
C GLY A 250 33.87 7.17 -2.95
N SER A 251 35.18 7.11 -3.05
CA SER A 251 35.89 6.64 -4.24
C SER A 251 35.80 5.12 -4.47
N SER A 252 35.45 4.37 -3.43
CA SER A 252 35.39 2.91 -3.44
C SER A 252 34.01 2.31 -3.62
N GLY A 253 33.01 3.15 -3.91
CA GLY A 253 31.62 2.72 -4.09
C GLY A 253 31.00 2.12 -2.82
N PRO A 254 29.80 1.53 -2.89
CA PRO A 254 29.18 0.92 -1.73
C PRO A 254 30.05 -0.21 -1.18
N TRP A 255 30.18 -0.26 0.14
CA TRP A 255 30.94 -1.26 0.91
C TRP A 255 32.47 -1.17 0.81
N PHE A 256 33.02 -0.04 0.48
CA PHE A 256 34.45 0.26 0.48
C PHE A 256 35.28 -0.65 -0.46
N SER A 257 36.54 -0.98 -0.11
CA SER A 257 37.37 -1.86 -0.90
C SER A 257 37.11 -3.35 -0.64
N ASN A 258 37.56 -4.23 -1.53
CA ASN A 258 37.40 -5.67 -1.35
C ASN A 258 38.09 -6.20 -0.09
N THR A 259 39.14 -5.55 0.39
CA THR A 259 39.86 -5.93 1.62
C THR A 259 39.09 -5.51 2.88
N SER A 260 38.30 -4.45 2.84
CA SER A 260 37.52 -3.98 3.98
C SER A 260 36.13 -4.61 4.05
N VAL A 261 35.61 -5.17 2.95
CA VAL A 261 34.26 -5.78 2.90
C VAL A 261 34.08 -6.83 4.01
N THR A 262 35.06 -7.71 4.22
CA THR A 262 34.98 -8.74 5.28
C THR A 262 34.79 -8.13 6.67
N TYR A 263 35.57 -7.11 7.00
CA TYR A 263 35.48 -6.42 8.29
C TYR A 263 34.16 -5.67 8.45
N VAL A 264 33.71 -4.96 7.39
CA VAL A 264 32.44 -4.25 7.38
C VAL A 264 31.27 -5.23 7.55
N THR A 265 31.34 -6.38 6.89
CA THR A 265 30.28 -7.40 6.93
C THR A 265 30.15 -8.03 8.33
N GLU A 266 31.26 -8.27 9.04
CA GLU A 266 31.21 -8.76 10.43
C GLU A 266 30.54 -7.76 11.37
N ARG A 267 30.87 -6.47 11.25
CA ARG A 267 30.21 -5.42 12.04
C ARG A 267 28.72 -5.28 11.70
N LEU A 268 28.38 -5.43 10.41
CA LEU A 268 26.99 -5.38 9.96
C LEU A 268 26.16 -6.51 10.59
N LYS A 269 26.70 -7.73 10.72
CA LYS A 269 25.98 -8.84 11.36
C LYS A 269 25.55 -8.51 12.79
N SER A 270 26.43 -7.92 13.60
CA SER A 270 26.09 -7.48 14.96
C SER A 270 25.04 -6.38 14.95
N ALA A 271 25.18 -5.42 14.05
CA ALA A 271 24.21 -4.32 13.92
C ALA A 271 22.82 -4.80 13.45
N LEU A 272 22.77 -5.81 12.59
CA LEU A 272 21.50 -6.41 12.18
C LEU A 272 20.73 -6.95 13.39
N VAL A 273 21.38 -7.72 14.25
CA VAL A 273 20.77 -8.24 15.49
C VAL A 273 20.28 -7.07 16.35
N PHE A 274 21.12 -6.04 16.56
CA PHE A 274 20.79 -4.86 17.34
C PHE A 274 19.53 -4.15 16.83
N TRP A 275 19.43 -3.84 15.54
CA TRP A 275 18.28 -3.13 14.97
C TRP A 275 17.01 -3.98 14.92
N LEU A 276 17.14 -5.27 14.63
CA LEU A 276 16.02 -6.19 14.63
C LEU A 276 15.41 -6.34 16.03
N ASP A 277 16.21 -6.27 17.10
CA ASP A 277 15.73 -6.24 18.48
C ASP A 277 15.05 -4.91 18.86
N LYS A 278 15.39 -3.81 18.18
CA LYS A 278 14.69 -2.52 18.32
C LYS A 278 13.33 -2.48 17.61
N GLY A 279 12.94 -3.55 16.94
CA GLY A 279 11.62 -3.69 16.33
C GLY A 279 11.55 -3.33 14.84
N VAL A 280 12.68 -3.31 14.14
CA VAL A 280 12.75 -3.13 12.69
C VAL A 280 12.20 -4.38 11.98
N ASP A 281 11.39 -4.19 10.95
CA ASP A 281 10.72 -5.26 10.20
C ASP A 281 11.52 -5.72 8.97
N GLY A 282 12.63 -5.06 8.68
CA GLY A 282 13.49 -5.44 7.56
C GLY A 282 14.66 -4.49 7.36
N VAL A 283 15.52 -4.86 6.43
CA VAL A 283 16.75 -4.13 6.12
C VAL A 283 16.89 -3.97 4.62
N LEU A 284 17.36 -2.79 4.21
CA LEU A 284 17.75 -2.50 2.84
C LEU A 284 19.27 -2.37 2.77
N LEU A 285 19.86 -2.99 1.74
CA LEU A 285 21.30 -2.94 1.44
C LEU A 285 21.52 -2.69 -0.06
N SER A 286 22.29 -1.66 -0.41
CA SER A 286 22.70 -1.42 -1.79
C SER A 286 24.00 -2.18 -2.12
N GLY A 287 24.18 -2.56 -3.38
CA GLY A 287 25.39 -3.24 -3.86
C GLY A 287 25.53 -4.68 -3.36
N VAL A 288 24.41 -5.36 -3.16
CA VAL A 288 24.36 -6.74 -2.62
C VAL A 288 25.11 -7.75 -3.49
N GLU A 289 25.17 -7.52 -4.80
CA GLU A 289 25.90 -8.37 -5.76
C GLU A 289 27.40 -8.47 -5.43
N ARG A 290 27.99 -7.36 -5.01
CA ARG A 290 29.40 -7.33 -4.65
C ARG A 290 29.68 -8.14 -3.39
N VAL A 291 28.87 -7.97 -2.37
CA VAL A 291 29.05 -8.69 -1.10
C VAL A 291 28.78 -10.17 -1.27
N ALA A 292 27.71 -10.53 -1.96
CA ALA A 292 27.39 -11.93 -2.24
C ALA A 292 28.49 -12.65 -3.04
N SER A 293 29.21 -11.94 -3.92
CA SER A 293 30.31 -12.51 -4.71
C SER A 293 31.64 -12.55 -3.98
N VAL A 294 31.99 -11.52 -3.18
CA VAL A 294 33.29 -11.40 -2.51
C VAL A 294 33.36 -12.19 -1.20
N VAL A 295 32.29 -12.20 -0.43
CA VAL A 295 32.21 -12.85 0.89
C VAL A 295 30.93 -13.70 1.05
N PRO A 296 30.77 -14.76 0.23
CA PRO A 296 29.51 -15.51 0.14
C PRO A 296 29.09 -16.19 1.45
N SER A 297 30.01 -16.63 2.29
CA SER A 297 29.71 -17.22 3.60
C SER A 297 29.10 -16.19 4.55
N GLN A 298 29.69 -15.01 4.63
CA GLN A 298 29.17 -13.93 5.48
C GLN A 298 27.84 -13.38 4.94
N TRP A 299 27.68 -13.37 3.62
CA TRP A 299 26.39 -13.03 3.01
C TRP A 299 25.29 -14.03 3.40
N ALA A 300 25.60 -15.32 3.45
CA ALA A 300 24.68 -16.34 3.93
C ALA A 300 24.29 -16.12 5.40
N ASP A 301 25.25 -15.71 6.25
CA ASP A 301 24.98 -15.35 7.65
C ASP A 301 24.05 -14.13 7.76
N ILE A 302 24.29 -13.07 6.97
CA ILE A 302 23.43 -11.88 6.91
C ILE A 302 22.00 -12.28 6.56
N ARG A 303 21.84 -13.10 5.53
CA ARG A 303 20.52 -13.61 5.14
C ARG A 303 19.86 -14.39 6.26
N ALA A 304 20.59 -15.29 6.89
CA ALA A 304 20.08 -16.09 8.01
C ALA A 304 19.61 -15.19 9.18
N ILE A 305 20.38 -14.16 9.54
CA ILE A 305 20.01 -13.21 10.61
C ILE A 305 18.71 -12.48 10.29
N VAL A 306 18.53 -12.03 9.05
CA VAL A 306 17.35 -11.23 8.68
C VAL A 306 16.14 -12.13 8.39
N GLN A 307 16.32 -13.18 7.57
CA GLN A 307 15.22 -13.99 7.02
C GLN A 307 14.76 -15.11 7.96
N ASN A 308 15.63 -15.62 8.86
CA ASN A 308 15.22 -16.62 9.85
C ASN A 308 14.56 -15.91 11.03
N GLY A 309 13.22 -15.83 11.00
CA GLY A 309 12.46 -15.32 12.14
C GLY A 309 12.70 -16.17 13.39
N THR A 310 12.65 -15.56 14.57
CA THR A 310 12.63 -16.27 15.85
C THR A 310 11.20 -16.76 16.11
N GLU A 311 11.06 -17.90 16.83
CA GLU A 311 9.74 -18.43 17.24
C GLU A 311 8.89 -17.40 18.00
N GLU A 312 9.53 -16.43 18.65
CA GLU A 312 8.87 -15.35 19.40
C GLU A 312 8.27 -14.25 18.52
N ARG A 313 8.67 -14.16 17.24
CA ARG A 313 8.16 -13.17 16.28
C ARG A 313 7.81 -13.84 14.96
N PRO A 314 6.54 -14.25 14.79
CA PRO A 314 6.09 -14.93 13.57
C PRO A 314 6.07 -14.04 12.32
N ASN A 315 6.18 -12.73 12.47
CA ASN A 315 6.25 -11.81 11.34
C ASN A 315 7.60 -11.94 10.66
N LYS A 316 7.58 -12.37 9.41
CA LYS A 316 8.78 -12.44 8.58
C LYS A 316 9.37 -11.04 8.42
N ARG A 317 10.69 -10.97 8.49
CA ARG A 317 11.48 -9.76 8.21
C ARG A 317 11.91 -9.79 6.75
N VAL A 318 12.07 -8.62 6.13
CA VAL A 318 12.44 -8.49 4.73
C VAL A 318 13.91 -8.08 4.57
N LEU A 319 14.62 -8.76 3.68
CA LEU A 319 15.93 -8.32 3.19
C LEU A 319 15.76 -7.76 1.77
N ILE A 320 15.92 -6.45 1.63
CA ILE A 320 15.80 -5.75 0.35
C ILE A 320 17.20 -5.47 -0.19
N GLY A 321 17.50 -6.00 -1.37
CA GLY A 321 18.69 -5.66 -2.13
C GLY A 321 18.43 -4.51 -3.10
N VAL A 322 19.44 -3.67 -3.32
CA VAL A 322 19.42 -2.66 -4.38
C VAL A 322 20.61 -2.89 -5.28
N THR A 323 20.39 -2.87 -6.60
CA THR A 323 21.42 -2.99 -7.63
C THR A 323 21.29 -1.91 -8.68
N GLU A 324 22.40 -1.50 -9.26
CA GLU A 324 22.43 -0.57 -10.40
C GLU A 324 22.24 -1.25 -11.76
N ARG A 325 22.03 -2.58 -11.78
CA ARG A 325 21.79 -3.32 -13.03
C ARG A 325 20.47 -2.95 -13.66
N SER A 326 20.48 -2.79 -14.99
CA SER A 326 19.33 -2.43 -15.81
C SER A 326 18.90 -3.53 -16.78
N SER A 327 19.72 -4.56 -17.00
CA SER A 327 19.36 -5.74 -17.82
C SER A 327 18.49 -6.69 -17.00
N ALA A 328 17.39 -7.14 -17.57
CA ALA A 328 16.49 -8.09 -16.91
C ALA A 328 17.16 -9.45 -16.67
N GLU A 329 18.07 -9.87 -17.56
CA GLU A 329 18.86 -11.10 -17.44
C GLU A 329 19.81 -11.04 -16.25
N ASP A 330 20.53 -9.92 -16.08
CA ASP A 330 21.43 -9.70 -14.94
C ASP A 330 20.63 -9.69 -13.63
N VAL A 331 19.50 -9.00 -13.60
CA VAL A 331 18.61 -8.92 -12.43
C VAL A 331 18.04 -10.29 -12.07
N SER A 332 17.65 -11.08 -13.06
CA SER A 332 17.19 -12.46 -12.87
C SER A 332 18.29 -13.34 -12.24
N SER A 333 19.51 -13.23 -12.74
CA SER A 333 20.67 -13.93 -12.18
C SER A 333 20.96 -13.50 -10.74
N LEU A 334 20.88 -12.19 -10.46
CA LEU A 334 21.10 -11.64 -9.11
C LEU A 334 20.03 -12.07 -8.12
N LEU A 335 18.76 -12.08 -8.49
CA LEU A 335 17.67 -12.61 -7.65
C LEU A 335 17.96 -14.05 -7.23
N SER A 336 18.40 -14.88 -8.17
CA SER A 336 18.72 -16.29 -7.90
C SER A 336 19.97 -16.45 -7.02
N SER A 337 21.02 -15.67 -7.26
CA SER A 337 22.31 -15.81 -6.59
C SER A 337 22.39 -15.13 -5.23
N THR A 338 21.77 -13.98 -5.05
CA THR A 338 21.78 -13.24 -3.78
C THR A 338 20.77 -13.78 -2.77
N GLY A 339 19.62 -14.31 -3.22
CA GLY A 339 18.55 -14.84 -2.37
C GLY A 339 17.92 -13.80 -1.45
N VAL A 340 17.91 -12.52 -1.86
CA VAL A 340 17.16 -11.45 -1.17
C VAL A 340 15.64 -11.66 -1.36
N ASP A 341 14.84 -11.13 -0.44
CA ASP A 341 13.37 -11.22 -0.54
C ASP A 341 12.81 -10.29 -1.61
N LEU A 342 13.40 -9.11 -1.76
CA LEU A 342 13.08 -8.14 -2.81
C LEU A 342 14.38 -7.59 -3.41
N LEU A 343 14.41 -7.40 -4.73
CA LEU A 343 15.53 -6.75 -5.41
C LEU A 343 15.03 -5.54 -6.20
N ILE A 344 15.44 -4.34 -5.78
CA ILE A 344 15.21 -3.08 -6.50
C ILE A 344 16.32 -2.93 -7.54
N SER A 345 15.94 -2.69 -8.79
CA SER A 345 16.86 -2.59 -9.93
C SER A 345 16.50 -1.42 -10.84
N ARG A 346 17.37 -1.12 -11.80
CA ARG A 346 17.15 -0.06 -12.82
C ARG A 346 16.53 -0.57 -14.12
N VAL A 347 15.82 -1.71 -14.10
CA VAL A 347 15.20 -2.30 -15.31
C VAL A 347 14.17 -1.37 -15.93
N LEU A 348 13.42 -0.62 -15.13
CA LEU A 348 12.44 0.35 -15.61
C LEU A 348 13.01 1.78 -15.77
N ARG A 349 14.35 1.93 -15.83
CA ARG A 349 14.99 3.25 -15.87
C ARG A 349 14.39 4.13 -16.97
N PRO A 350 13.92 5.35 -16.62
CA PRO A 350 13.48 6.33 -17.61
C PRO A 350 14.67 6.79 -18.46
N GLY A 351 14.45 6.94 -19.75
CA GLY A 351 15.50 7.36 -20.70
C GLY A 351 15.73 6.37 -21.83
N SER A 352 15.37 5.09 -21.65
CA SER A 352 14.97 4.22 -22.76
C SER A 352 13.47 4.39 -22.93
N THR A 353 13.04 5.18 -23.90
CA THR A 353 11.61 5.43 -24.17
C THR A 353 10.94 4.26 -24.86
N ASP A 354 11.59 3.11 -24.94
CA ASP A 354 11.06 1.94 -25.59
C ASP A 354 10.17 1.12 -24.65
N ALA A 355 8.87 1.36 -24.76
CA ALA A 355 7.84 0.62 -24.04
C ALA A 355 7.93 -0.90 -24.29
N MET A 356 8.44 -1.31 -25.45
CA MET A 356 8.65 -2.71 -25.79
C MET A 356 9.76 -3.33 -24.94
N GLU A 357 10.84 -2.59 -24.67
CA GLU A 357 11.93 -3.05 -23.81
C GLU A 357 11.45 -3.23 -22.37
N HIS A 358 10.69 -2.25 -21.83
CA HIS A 358 10.08 -2.38 -20.51
C HIS A 358 9.14 -3.60 -20.43
N ALA A 359 8.27 -3.79 -21.42
CA ALA A 359 7.37 -4.93 -21.48
C ALA A 359 8.11 -6.26 -21.49
N ARG A 360 9.16 -6.38 -22.32
CA ARG A 360 10.01 -7.58 -22.43
C ARG A 360 10.71 -7.88 -21.10
N SER A 361 11.28 -6.86 -20.48
CA SER A 361 11.99 -6.99 -19.20
C SER A 361 11.07 -7.43 -18.07
N VAL A 362 9.89 -6.82 -17.96
CA VAL A 362 8.87 -7.22 -16.98
C VAL A 362 8.42 -8.65 -17.22
N GLN A 363 8.15 -9.02 -18.48
CA GLN A 363 7.70 -10.37 -18.84
C GLN A 363 8.78 -11.42 -18.53
N LEU A 364 10.05 -11.14 -18.83
CA LEU A 364 11.17 -12.02 -18.51
C LEU A 364 11.25 -12.28 -17.00
N LEU A 365 11.29 -11.21 -16.21
CA LEU A 365 11.41 -11.32 -14.76
C LEU A 365 10.17 -12.01 -14.14
N TYR A 366 8.98 -11.68 -14.62
CA TYR A 366 7.73 -12.30 -14.16
C TYR A 366 7.65 -13.80 -14.50
N SER A 367 8.19 -14.21 -15.64
CA SER A 367 8.20 -15.63 -16.04
C SER A 367 9.26 -16.46 -15.32
N ALA A 368 10.38 -15.82 -14.93
CA ALA A 368 11.50 -16.50 -14.28
C ALA A 368 11.38 -16.55 -12.75
N HIS A 369 10.67 -15.61 -12.13
CA HIS A 369 10.61 -15.44 -10.68
C HIS A 369 9.18 -15.27 -10.17
N SER A 370 8.95 -15.60 -8.89
CA SER A 370 7.69 -15.26 -8.21
C SER A 370 7.51 -13.75 -8.16
N GLN A 371 6.29 -13.27 -8.45
CA GLN A 371 5.99 -11.85 -8.26
C GLN A 371 6.22 -11.34 -6.84
N THR A 372 6.26 -12.24 -5.83
CA THR A 372 6.54 -11.88 -4.44
C THR A 372 7.98 -11.44 -4.19
N THR A 373 8.91 -11.73 -5.10
CA THR A 373 10.33 -11.32 -5.02
C THR A 373 10.67 -10.14 -5.91
N LEU A 374 9.74 -9.72 -6.79
CA LEU A 374 9.95 -8.60 -7.69
C LEU A 374 9.65 -7.27 -6.98
N ALA A 375 10.53 -6.30 -7.14
CA ALA A 375 10.34 -4.93 -6.69
C ALA A 375 10.61 -3.94 -7.82
N TRP A 376 9.78 -2.91 -7.91
CA TRP A 376 9.84 -1.91 -8.97
C TRP A 376 10.00 -0.52 -8.37
N GLY A 377 11.11 0.14 -8.65
CA GLY A 377 11.39 1.52 -8.28
C GLY A 377 11.90 2.30 -9.49
N LEU A 378 11.60 3.58 -9.55
CA LEU A 378 12.07 4.51 -10.59
C LEU A 378 12.95 5.59 -9.99
N GLY A 379 12.47 6.24 -8.92
CA GLY A 379 13.22 7.18 -8.13
C GLY A 379 13.94 6.51 -6.96
N GLY A 380 14.85 7.24 -6.35
CA GLY A 380 15.59 6.77 -5.18
C GLY A 380 16.75 7.68 -4.80
N ARG A 381 17.48 7.28 -3.76
CA ARG A 381 18.62 8.05 -3.25
C ARG A 381 19.70 8.32 -4.32
N ALA A 382 19.96 7.35 -5.18
CA ALA A 382 20.97 7.47 -6.23
C ALA A 382 20.43 8.09 -7.52
N GLU A 383 19.17 7.85 -7.84
CA GLU A 383 18.52 8.26 -9.08
C GLU A 383 17.97 9.69 -9.02
N GLY A 384 17.42 10.09 -7.88
CA GLY A 384 16.65 11.33 -7.70
C GLY A 384 15.14 11.07 -7.75
N HIS A 385 14.36 12.09 -8.03
CA HIS A 385 12.90 12.06 -8.04
C HIS A 385 12.33 11.75 -9.43
N LEU A 386 11.20 11.04 -9.43
CA LEU A 386 10.51 10.62 -10.66
C LEU A 386 10.26 11.78 -11.63
N ALA A 387 9.78 12.93 -11.12
CA ALA A 387 9.50 14.11 -11.95
C ALA A 387 10.75 14.66 -12.66
N SER A 388 11.93 14.56 -12.05
CA SER A 388 13.20 14.96 -12.66
C SER A 388 13.69 13.96 -13.71
N LEU A 389 13.34 12.70 -13.55
CA LEU A 389 13.75 11.62 -14.45
C LEU A 389 12.89 11.57 -15.73
N VAL A 390 11.58 11.81 -15.62
CA VAL A 390 10.62 11.60 -16.71
C VAL A 390 9.93 12.87 -17.19
N GLY A 391 10.11 13.99 -16.49
CA GLY A 391 9.35 15.21 -16.67
C GLY A 391 8.00 15.20 -15.93
N PRO A 392 7.48 16.37 -15.50
CA PRO A 392 6.26 16.47 -14.72
C PRO A 392 5.02 15.87 -15.40
N ALA A 393 4.92 16.00 -16.72
CA ALA A 393 3.79 15.51 -17.50
C ALA A 393 3.59 13.97 -17.43
N LEU A 394 4.67 13.22 -17.25
CA LEU A 394 4.64 11.75 -17.25
C LEU A 394 4.57 11.14 -15.84
N VAL A 395 4.62 11.93 -14.77
CA VAL A 395 4.62 11.42 -13.39
C VAL A 395 3.43 10.51 -13.11
N LYS A 396 2.22 10.93 -13.41
CA LYS A 396 1.00 10.12 -13.20
C LYS A 396 1.00 8.84 -14.03
N LEU A 397 1.53 8.89 -15.25
CA LEU A 397 1.66 7.70 -16.11
C LEU A 397 2.57 6.65 -15.44
N TYR A 398 3.74 7.07 -14.94
CA TYR A 398 4.65 6.16 -14.27
C TYR A 398 4.17 5.71 -12.88
N GLN A 399 3.42 6.55 -12.15
CA GLN A 399 2.72 6.11 -10.92
C GLN A 399 1.73 4.97 -11.23
N LEU A 400 0.96 5.10 -12.33
CA LEU A 400 0.05 4.04 -12.77
C LEU A 400 0.81 2.78 -13.15
N LEU A 401 1.92 2.90 -13.88
CA LEU A 401 2.78 1.77 -14.23
C LEU A 401 3.25 1.02 -12.98
N LEU A 402 3.91 1.71 -12.05
CA LEU A 402 4.46 1.11 -10.84
C LEU A 402 3.40 0.41 -9.98
N LEU A 403 2.24 1.05 -9.82
CA LEU A 403 1.17 0.53 -8.96
C LEU A 403 0.31 -0.56 -9.62
N THR A 404 0.47 -0.83 -10.91
CA THR A 404 -0.28 -1.89 -11.61
C THR A 404 0.59 -3.06 -12.08
N LEU A 405 1.92 -2.94 -12.08
CA LEU A 405 2.84 -4.04 -12.35
C LEU A 405 2.75 -5.16 -11.28
N PRO A 406 3.05 -6.43 -11.65
CA PRO A 406 3.17 -7.52 -10.70
C PRO A 406 4.43 -7.34 -9.83
N GLY A 407 4.34 -7.53 -8.53
CA GLY A 407 5.45 -7.31 -7.60
C GLY A 407 5.22 -6.12 -6.67
N THR A 408 6.22 -5.72 -5.92
CA THR A 408 6.13 -4.66 -4.89
C THR A 408 6.60 -3.32 -5.46
N PRO A 409 5.75 -2.29 -5.53
CA PRO A 409 6.16 -0.94 -5.91
C PRO A 409 6.94 -0.26 -4.78
N VAL A 410 8.03 0.40 -5.13
CA VAL A 410 8.87 1.21 -4.22
C VAL A 410 8.85 2.65 -4.72
N ILE A 411 8.40 3.55 -3.86
CA ILE A 411 8.15 4.96 -4.17
C ILE A 411 9.12 5.82 -3.38
N ASN A 412 9.85 6.70 -4.04
CA ASN A 412 10.68 7.68 -3.36
C ASN A 412 9.81 8.81 -2.78
N TYR A 413 10.22 9.40 -1.65
CA TYR A 413 9.46 10.50 -1.06
C TYR A 413 9.30 11.65 -2.07
N GLY A 414 8.13 12.27 -2.09
CA GLY A 414 7.82 13.35 -3.03
C GLY A 414 7.39 12.90 -4.42
N ASP A 415 7.61 11.64 -4.83
CA ASP A 415 7.15 11.15 -6.13
C ASP A 415 5.62 11.15 -6.23
N GLU A 416 4.90 11.03 -5.10
CA GLU A 416 3.44 11.10 -5.05
C GLU A 416 2.88 12.49 -5.34
N ILE A 417 3.70 13.54 -5.22
CA ILE A 417 3.32 14.92 -5.52
C ILE A 417 4.02 15.50 -6.75
N GLY A 418 4.85 14.71 -7.42
CA GLY A 418 5.64 15.17 -8.56
C GLY A 418 6.78 16.11 -8.18
N LEU A 419 7.38 15.91 -7.00
CA LEU A 419 8.52 16.71 -6.53
C LEU A 419 9.71 16.56 -7.47
N MET A 420 10.36 17.68 -7.82
CA MET A 420 11.54 17.72 -8.67
C MET A 420 12.82 17.91 -7.84
N ASP A 421 13.94 17.43 -8.37
CA ASP A 421 15.26 17.67 -7.79
C ASP A 421 15.65 19.17 -7.92
N GLU A 422 16.19 19.73 -6.85
CA GLU A 422 16.63 21.13 -6.78
C GLU A 422 18.11 21.17 -6.40
N GLY A 423 18.99 21.31 -7.39
CA GLY A 423 20.44 21.38 -7.16
C GLY A 423 21.09 20.12 -6.62
N ASN A 424 20.33 19.30 -5.91
CA ASN A 424 20.70 17.97 -5.44
C ASN A 424 19.48 17.03 -5.48
N LYS A 425 19.69 15.73 -5.22
CA LYS A 425 18.64 14.68 -5.25
C LYS A 425 17.81 14.59 -3.95
N PHE A 426 17.89 15.61 -3.10
CA PHE A 426 17.19 15.66 -1.82
C PHE A 426 16.49 17.01 -1.62
N PRO A 427 15.54 17.38 -2.50
CA PRO A 427 14.73 18.56 -2.34
C PRO A 427 13.89 18.47 -1.06
N LYS A 428 13.57 19.62 -0.47
CA LYS A 428 12.70 19.68 0.70
C LYS A 428 11.29 19.21 0.32
N MET A 429 10.75 18.26 1.10
CA MET A 429 9.38 17.78 0.93
C MET A 429 8.38 18.91 1.16
N LEU A 430 7.43 19.07 0.25
CA LEU A 430 6.38 20.06 0.30
C LEU A 430 5.12 19.46 0.95
N TRP A 431 4.75 20.01 2.08
CA TRP A 431 3.55 19.59 2.83
C TRP A 431 2.49 20.69 2.71
N ASP A 432 1.24 20.29 2.39
CA ASP A 432 0.12 21.24 2.17
C ASP A 432 -0.20 22.12 3.37
N SER A 433 0.20 21.69 4.58
CA SER A 433 0.00 22.42 5.84
C SER A 433 1.01 23.53 6.07
N ASP A 434 2.11 23.58 5.30
CA ASP A 434 3.28 24.40 5.64
C ASP A 434 3.45 25.61 4.69
N GLU A 435 2.51 25.83 3.76
CA GLU A 435 2.63 26.89 2.73
C GLU A 435 1.59 28.03 2.91
N GLU A 436 2.08 29.28 2.98
CA GLU A 436 1.26 30.48 2.78
C GLU A 436 0.99 30.71 1.28
N LEU A 437 -0.27 30.98 0.93
CA LEU A 437 -0.77 30.98 -0.45
C LEU A 437 -0.63 32.36 -1.12
N ASN A 438 0.30 32.47 -2.06
CA ASN A 438 0.35 33.56 -3.06
C ASN A 438 0.01 33.01 -4.47
N GLY A 439 -0.64 33.80 -5.32
CA GLY A 439 -1.36 33.42 -6.53
C GLY A 439 -0.74 32.38 -7.49
N THR A 440 0.55 32.46 -7.85
CA THR A 440 1.25 31.47 -8.70
C THR A 440 1.48 30.13 -8.00
N LEU A 441 1.62 30.14 -6.68
CA LEU A 441 1.76 28.94 -5.86
C LEU A 441 0.46 28.13 -5.76
N GLN A 442 -0.70 28.72 -6.10
CA GLN A 442 -1.98 28.01 -6.08
C GLN A 442 -2.10 26.99 -7.21
N GLU A 443 -1.63 27.30 -8.41
CA GLU A 443 -1.67 26.37 -9.55
C GLU A 443 -0.73 25.19 -9.33
N GLU A 444 0.49 25.46 -8.91
CA GLU A 444 1.47 24.41 -8.57
C GLU A 444 0.98 23.52 -7.43
N ARG A 445 0.36 24.12 -6.41
CA ARG A 445 -0.26 23.35 -5.32
C ARG A 445 -1.42 22.49 -5.81
N ALA A 446 -2.28 23.02 -6.67
CA ALA A 446 -3.40 22.27 -7.25
C ALA A 446 -2.90 21.05 -8.05
N GLU A 447 -1.79 21.21 -8.79
CA GLU A 447 -1.17 20.10 -9.51
C GLU A 447 -0.56 19.06 -8.58
N ARG A 448 0.17 19.47 -7.53
CA ARG A 448 0.68 18.56 -6.49
C ARG A 448 -0.44 17.78 -5.80
N LEU A 449 -1.53 18.46 -5.43
CA LEU A 449 -2.71 17.83 -4.82
C LEU A 449 -3.38 16.84 -5.77
N SER A 450 -3.50 17.21 -7.05
CA SER A 450 -4.03 16.33 -8.09
C SER A 450 -3.17 15.07 -8.27
N CYS A 451 -1.84 15.22 -8.30
CA CYS A 451 -0.90 14.13 -8.39
C CYS A 451 -1.00 13.21 -7.18
N ARG A 452 -1.04 13.77 -5.97
CA ARG A 452 -1.19 13.01 -4.71
C ARG A 452 -2.51 12.27 -4.63
N SER A 453 -3.61 12.92 -5.04
CA SER A 453 -4.94 12.29 -5.08
C SER A 453 -4.97 11.12 -6.05
N PHE A 454 -4.35 11.27 -7.22
CA PHE A 454 -4.22 10.21 -8.22
C PHE A 454 -3.43 9.01 -7.67
N PHE A 455 -2.25 9.28 -7.07
CA PHE A 455 -1.44 8.25 -6.42
C PHE A 455 -2.21 7.52 -5.33
N ARG A 456 -2.86 8.26 -4.42
CA ARG A 456 -3.66 7.68 -3.33
C ARG A 456 -4.76 6.75 -3.87
N SER A 457 -5.49 7.18 -4.90
CA SER A 457 -6.56 6.39 -5.53
C SER A 457 -6.04 5.10 -6.14
N LEU A 458 -4.85 5.13 -6.78
CA LEU A 458 -4.20 3.93 -7.31
C LEU A 458 -3.73 2.99 -6.19
N SER A 459 -3.06 3.53 -5.17
CA SER A 459 -2.55 2.75 -4.05
C SER A 459 -3.68 2.07 -3.28
N GLU A 460 -4.79 2.77 -3.04
CA GLU A 460 -5.99 2.21 -2.42
C GLU A 460 -6.57 1.06 -3.23
N ARG A 461 -6.70 1.23 -4.55
CA ARG A 461 -7.18 0.17 -5.45
C ARG A 461 -6.24 -1.03 -5.47
N ARG A 462 -4.93 -0.79 -5.52
CA ARG A 462 -3.96 -1.88 -5.48
C ARG A 462 -4.12 -2.75 -4.23
N VAL A 463 -4.25 -2.15 -3.06
CA VAL A 463 -4.42 -2.88 -1.79
C VAL A 463 -5.76 -3.62 -1.74
N LYS A 464 -6.82 -3.05 -2.33
CA LYS A 464 -8.17 -3.61 -2.28
C LYS A 464 -8.42 -4.70 -3.33
N GLU A 465 -7.89 -4.52 -4.54
CA GLU A 465 -8.22 -5.34 -5.70
C GLU A 465 -7.19 -6.47 -5.89
N ARG A 466 -7.64 -7.71 -5.67
CA ARG A 466 -6.80 -8.92 -5.81
C ARG A 466 -6.05 -9.03 -7.15
N PRO A 467 -6.67 -8.73 -8.31
CA PRO A 467 -5.95 -8.75 -9.57
C PRO A 467 -4.76 -7.80 -9.63
N LEU A 468 -4.87 -6.61 -9.02
CA LEU A 468 -3.78 -5.63 -8.98
C LEU A 468 -2.70 -6.01 -7.96
N LEU A 469 -3.11 -6.64 -6.85
CA LEU A 469 -2.19 -7.01 -5.78
C LEU A 469 -1.32 -8.20 -6.15
N PHE A 470 -1.93 -9.31 -6.55
CA PHE A 470 -1.22 -10.57 -6.83
C PHE A 470 -1.75 -11.34 -8.06
N GLY A 471 -2.56 -10.70 -8.89
CA GLY A 471 -3.10 -11.34 -10.09
C GLY A 471 -2.04 -11.65 -11.15
N ASP A 472 -2.39 -12.52 -12.07
CA ASP A 472 -1.53 -12.88 -13.20
C ASP A 472 -1.35 -11.67 -14.13
N PHE A 473 -0.17 -11.58 -14.76
CA PHE A 473 0.21 -10.54 -15.72
C PHE A 473 0.20 -11.13 -17.13
N LEU A 474 -0.59 -10.52 -18.01
CA LEU A 474 -0.72 -10.94 -19.40
C LEU A 474 -0.49 -9.72 -20.31
N LEU A 475 0.56 -9.76 -21.11
CA LEU A 475 0.85 -8.72 -22.10
C LEU A 475 -0.19 -8.78 -23.22
N LEU A 476 -0.86 -7.65 -23.51
CA LEU A 476 -1.86 -7.53 -24.56
C LEU A 476 -1.30 -6.89 -25.82
N SER A 477 -0.58 -5.78 -25.67
CA SER A 477 -0.02 -5.01 -26.77
C SER A 477 1.24 -4.29 -26.32
N ASN A 478 2.22 -4.18 -27.19
CA ASN A 478 3.42 -3.39 -27.00
C ASN A 478 3.92 -2.82 -28.33
N SER A 479 4.38 -1.59 -28.29
CA SER A 479 5.06 -0.92 -29.39
C SER A 479 6.25 -0.13 -28.83
N SER A 480 6.94 0.63 -29.66
CA SER A 480 8.02 1.49 -29.17
C SER A 480 7.56 2.55 -28.16
N SER A 481 6.30 3.00 -28.26
CA SER A 481 5.77 4.08 -27.43
C SER A 481 4.48 3.75 -26.68
N SER A 482 3.92 2.56 -26.84
CA SER A 482 2.69 2.17 -26.15
C SER A 482 2.77 0.76 -25.57
N LEU A 483 2.06 0.55 -24.48
CA LEU A 483 2.00 -0.70 -23.75
C LEU A 483 0.59 -0.94 -23.23
N ALA A 484 0.10 -2.17 -23.31
CA ALA A 484 -1.09 -2.57 -22.59
C ALA A 484 -0.94 -3.99 -22.05
N TYR A 485 -1.40 -4.21 -20.82
CA TYR A 485 -1.43 -5.52 -20.18
C TYR A 485 -2.67 -5.71 -19.33
N LEU A 486 -2.98 -6.96 -19.07
CA LEU A 486 -4.12 -7.42 -18.30
C LEU A 486 -3.64 -7.99 -16.97
N ARG A 487 -4.35 -7.64 -15.89
CA ARG A 487 -4.21 -8.23 -14.56
C ARG A 487 -5.45 -9.06 -14.25
N VAL A 488 -5.26 -10.32 -13.89
CA VAL A 488 -6.32 -11.31 -13.73
C VAL A 488 -6.14 -12.08 -12.44
N TRP A 489 -7.22 -12.24 -11.68
CA TRP A 489 -7.27 -13.14 -10.54
C TRP A 489 -8.61 -13.85 -10.49
N ASP A 490 -8.58 -15.19 -10.64
CA ASP A 490 -9.74 -16.07 -10.51
C ASP A 490 -11.01 -15.50 -11.19
N GLN A 491 -12.11 -15.44 -10.49
CA GLN A 491 -13.41 -14.91 -10.93
C GLN A 491 -13.60 -13.42 -10.60
N SER A 492 -12.54 -12.73 -10.16
CA SER A 492 -12.58 -11.29 -9.87
C SER A 492 -12.73 -10.46 -11.14
N GLU A 493 -13.07 -9.17 -10.98
CA GLU A 493 -12.97 -8.19 -12.05
C GLU A 493 -11.57 -8.21 -12.67
N ARG A 494 -11.47 -7.91 -13.94
CA ARG A 494 -10.22 -7.89 -14.70
C ARG A 494 -9.81 -6.46 -14.95
N TYR A 495 -8.51 -6.19 -14.89
CA TYR A 495 -7.98 -4.84 -15.04
C TYR A 495 -7.03 -4.78 -16.22
N VAL A 496 -7.28 -3.82 -17.12
CA VAL A 496 -6.36 -3.48 -18.22
C VAL A 496 -5.67 -2.19 -17.88
N ALA A 497 -4.34 -2.19 -17.87
CA ALA A 497 -3.53 -0.99 -17.80
C ALA A 497 -2.99 -0.69 -19.20
N ALA A 498 -3.22 0.53 -19.69
CA ALA A 498 -2.85 0.97 -21.03
C ALA A 498 -2.10 2.30 -20.97
N PHE A 499 -1.02 2.43 -21.75
CA PHE A 499 -0.07 3.53 -21.69
C PHE A 499 0.31 4.00 -23.09
N ASN A 500 0.46 5.31 -23.24
CA ASN A 500 1.05 5.95 -24.41
C ASN A 500 2.11 6.97 -23.95
N TRP A 501 3.39 6.70 -24.24
CA TRP A 501 4.51 7.60 -23.94
C TRP A 501 4.80 8.60 -25.05
N ALA A 502 4.16 8.43 -26.24
CA ALA A 502 4.39 9.32 -27.38
C ALA A 502 3.89 10.75 -27.09
N GLU A 503 4.48 11.70 -27.79
CA GLU A 503 4.00 13.09 -27.86
C GLU A 503 2.76 13.26 -28.75
N GLU A 504 2.34 12.18 -29.42
CA GLU A 504 1.14 12.10 -30.25
C GLU A 504 0.13 11.12 -29.69
N ALA A 505 -1.14 11.30 -30.05
CA ALA A 505 -2.19 10.38 -29.67
C ALA A 505 -1.99 9.02 -30.35
N ALA A 506 -2.16 7.95 -29.59
CA ALA A 506 -2.10 6.58 -30.09
C ALA A 506 -3.47 5.89 -30.02
N VAL A 507 -3.72 4.98 -30.94
CA VAL A 507 -4.89 4.10 -30.91
C VAL A 507 -4.40 2.67 -30.67
N LEU A 508 -4.79 2.12 -29.52
CA LEU A 508 -4.49 0.74 -29.17
C LEU A 508 -5.65 -0.16 -29.61
N GLN A 509 -5.35 -1.18 -30.39
CA GLN A 509 -6.31 -2.22 -30.80
C GLN A 509 -6.10 -3.44 -29.91
N LEU A 510 -6.88 -3.52 -28.83
CA LEU A 510 -6.80 -4.62 -27.89
C LEU A 510 -7.85 -5.67 -28.25
N SER A 511 -7.39 -6.82 -28.73
CA SER A 511 -8.27 -7.92 -29.11
C SER A 511 -7.75 -9.24 -28.56
N GLY A 512 -8.65 -10.11 -28.14
CA GLY A 512 -8.31 -11.43 -27.63
C GLY A 512 -9.56 -12.17 -27.12
N ALA A 513 -9.51 -13.49 -27.08
CA ALA A 513 -10.64 -14.32 -26.68
C ALA A 513 -11.15 -14.04 -25.25
N ALA A 514 -10.29 -13.47 -24.38
CA ALA A 514 -10.63 -13.14 -23.00
C ALA A 514 -11.01 -11.66 -22.79
N LEU A 515 -11.02 -10.84 -23.86
CA LEU A 515 -11.32 -9.41 -23.76
C LEU A 515 -12.73 -9.13 -24.31
N PRO A 516 -13.57 -8.37 -23.58
CA PRO A 516 -14.83 -7.87 -24.10
C PRO A 516 -14.57 -6.72 -25.08
N GLN A 517 -15.57 -6.34 -25.84
CA GLN A 517 -15.48 -5.16 -26.71
C GLN A 517 -15.38 -3.86 -25.92
N GLN A 518 -16.03 -3.79 -24.75
CA GLN A 518 -16.07 -2.59 -23.92
C GLN A 518 -15.54 -2.83 -22.52
N ALA A 519 -14.88 -1.81 -21.96
CA ALA A 519 -14.41 -1.77 -20.59
C ALA A 519 -14.76 -0.42 -19.95
N THR A 520 -14.81 -0.39 -18.61
CA THR A 520 -15.08 0.81 -17.83
C THR A 520 -13.78 1.46 -17.40
N VAL A 521 -13.66 2.76 -17.56
CA VAL A 521 -12.52 3.55 -17.08
C VAL A 521 -12.56 3.61 -15.54
N VAL A 522 -11.48 3.18 -14.90
CA VAL A 522 -11.32 3.25 -13.43
C VAL A 522 -10.60 4.53 -13.04
N LEU A 523 -9.49 4.81 -13.70
CA LEU A 523 -8.65 6.00 -13.53
C LEU A 523 -7.95 6.31 -14.86
N SER A 524 -7.76 7.59 -15.13
CA SER A 524 -6.95 8.08 -16.26
C SER A 524 -6.07 9.24 -15.80
N THR A 525 -4.90 9.36 -16.39
CA THR A 525 -4.00 10.52 -16.16
C THR A 525 -4.60 11.83 -16.67
N ASN A 526 -5.49 11.76 -17.67
CA ASN A 526 -6.31 12.87 -18.16
C ASN A 526 -7.80 12.51 -18.07
N SER A 527 -8.45 12.93 -16.99
CA SER A 527 -9.86 12.67 -16.73
C SER A 527 -10.83 13.46 -17.61
N SER A 528 -10.35 14.49 -18.33
CA SER A 528 -11.19 15.23 -19.29
C SER A 528 -11.45 14.40 -20.55
N ASP A 529 -10.45 13.65 -21.02
CA ASP A 529 -10.58 12.80 -22.21
C ASP A 529 -11.21 11.43 -21.88
N LEU A 530 -10.81 10.86 -20.76
CA LEU A 530 -11.29 9.56 -20.28
C LEU A 530 -11.81 9.71 -18.84
N PRO A 531 -13.06 10.14 -18.66
CA PRO A 531 -13.67 10.27 -17.34
C PRO A 531 -13.80 8.91 -16.64
N ALA A 532 -13.66 8.90 -15.31
CA ALA A 532 -13.96 7.71 -14.52
C ALA A 532 -15.39 7.24 -14.75
N ASP A 533 -15.62 5.93 -14.69
CA ASP A 533 -16.88 5.23 -14.93
C ASP A 533 -17.44 5.36 -16.36
N SER A 534 -16.71 5.98 -17.30
CA SER A 534 -17.07 5.96 -18.71
C SER A 534 -16.74 4.61 -19.38
N SER A 535 -17.51 4.23 -20.40
CA SER A 535 -17.28 3.03 -21.19
C SER A 535 -16.41 3.36 -22.41
N VAL A 536 -15.41 2.52 -22.67
CA VAL A 536 -14.50 2.65 -23.83
C VAL A 536 -14.45 1.35 -24.62
N ASP A 537 -14.26 1.50 -25.95
CA ASP A 537 -14.07 0.35 -26.86
C ASP A 537 -12.60 -0.09 -26.82
N LEU A 538 -12.34 -1.33 -26.41
CA LEU A 538 -10.99 -1.90 -26.34
C LEU A 538 -10.38 -2.14 -27.73
N THR A 539 -11.21 -2.31 -28.76
CA THR A 539 -10.71 -2.50 -30.14
C THR A 539 -10.26 -1.18 -30.78
N ASN A 540 -10.61 -0.04 -30.15
CA ASN A 540 -10.26 1.31 -30.63
C ASN A 540 -9.99 2.25 -29.44
N LEU A 541 -9.14 1.82 -28.51
CA LEU A 541 -8.80 2.62 -27.34
C LEU A 541 -7.86 3.75 -27.72
N ARG A 542 -8.35 4.98 -27.69
CA ARG A 542 -7.56 6.18 -27.97
C ARG A 542 -6.95 6.73 -26.68
N LEU A 543 -5.64 6.89 -26.65
CA LEU A 543 -4.89 7.56 -25.60
C LEU A 543 -4.19 8.80 -26.17
N GLY A 544 -4.34 9.92 -25.51
CA GLY A 544 -3.62 11.16 -25.84
C GLY A 544 -2.12 11.07 -25.59
N PRO A 545 -1.37 12.15 -25.87
CA PRO A 545 0.05 12.25 -25.59
C PRO A 545 0.34 12.05 -24.09
N GLY A 546 1.32 11.21 -23.74
CA GLY A 546 1.70 10.95 -22.35
C GLY A 546 0.56 10.45 -21.47
N GLN A 547 -0.48 9.87 -22.06
CA GLN A 547 -1.68 9.43 -21.34
C GLN A 547 -1.62 7.95 -20.96
N ALA A 548 -2.15 7.63 -19.78
CA ALA A 548 -2.38 6.26 -19.35
C ALA A 548 -3.76 6.11 -18.72
N ALA A 549 -4.31 4.90 -18.79
CA ALA A 549 -5.61 4.57 -18.24
C ALA A 549 -5.60 3.18 -17.59
N LEU A 550 -6.30 3.07 -16.46
CA LEU A 550 -6.68 1.81 -15.84
C LEU A 550 -8.14 1.56 -16.13
N LEU A 551 -8.41 0.45 -16.79
CA LEU A 551 -9.75 0.02 -17.19
C LEU A 551 -10.11 -1.27 -16.45
N LYS A 552 -11.41 -1.53 -16.31
CA LYS A 552 -11.91 -2.78 -15.73
C LYS A 552 -13.09 -3.36 -16.50
N PHE A 553 -13.25 -4.67 -16.39
CA PHE A 553 -14.42 -5.37 -16.89
C PHE A 553 -14.72 -6.62 -16.05
N PRO A 554 -15.99 -7.08 -16.00
CA PRO A 554 -16.35 -8.23 -15.19
C PRO A 554 -15.81 -9.54 -15.78
N TYR A 555 -15.66 -10.52 -14.91
CA TYR A 555 -15.46 -11.91 -15.32
C TYR A 555 -16.74 -12.43 -15.98
N THR A 556 -16.62 -13.02 -17.16
CA THR A 556 -17.78 -13.50 -17.94
C THR A 556 -17.92 -15.03 -17.96
N GLY A 557 -17.12 -15.77 -17.16
CA GLY A 557 -17.17 -17.24 -17.09
C GLY A 557 -16.17 -17.92 -17.99
#